data_8f36aca1161eb6f5ebde93f510dd7353
#
_entry.id   8f36aca1161eb6f5ebde93f510dd7353
#
_cell.length_a   1.000
_cell.length_b   1.000
_cell.length_c   1.000
_cell.angle_alpha   90.00
_cell.angle_beta   90.00
_cell.angle_gamma   90.00
#
_symmetry.space_group_name_H-M   'P 1'
#
loop_
_entity.id
_entity.type
_entity.pdbx_description
1 polymer ?
#
loop_
_entity_poly.entity_id
_entity_poly.type
_entity_poly.pdbx_seq_one_letter_code
_entity_poly.pdbx_strand_id
1 'polypeptide(L)'
;LSRQAEQVLKSQHDAKGREIEIVRLPLPGPLHYSEREANGIDASSGMSRQAGERLSASYANFLIVNGHVFLPMLDEDTDAIAIDILQNAMPEYQIIAIPSREVLLGGGNIHCITQQIPA
;
A
#
# COMPACT_ATOMS: atom_id res chain seq x y z
N LEU A 1 3.11 17.31 -5.11
CA LEU A 1 1.98 16.93 -4.23
C LEU A 1 2.47 16.45 -2.86
N SER A 2 3.36 15.45 -2.76
CA SER A 2 3.81 14.89 -1.48
C SER A 2 4.53 15.91 -0.57
N ARG A 3 5.35 16.81 -1.12
CA ARG A 3 6.01 17.87 -0.34
C ARG A 3 5.01 18.89 0.24
N GLN A 4 3.98 19.24 -0.51
CA GLN A 4 2.91 20.14 -0.04
C GLN A 4 2.09 19.46 1.07
N ALA A 5 1.72 18.20 0.89
CA ALA A 5 1.03 17.42 1.91
C ALA A 5 1.86 17.32 3.21
N GLU A 6 3.16 17.06 3.10
CA GLU A 6 4.07 17.03 4.24
C GLU A 6 4.13 18.37 4.99
N GLN A 7 4.20 19.50 4.27
CA GLN A 7 4.20 20.83 4.88
C GLN A 7 2.91 21.10 5.65
N VAL A 8 1.76 20.70 5.08
CA VAL A 8 0.47 20.82 5.76
C VAL A 8 0.44 19.97 7.02
N LEU A 9 0.83 18.70 6.95
CA LEU A 9 0.83 17.78 8.09
C LEU A 9 1.75 18.27 9.22
N LYS A 10 2.94 18.78 8.90
CA LYS A 10 3.88 19.36 9.89
C LYS A 10 3.34 20.60 10.62
N SER A 11 2.38 21.29 10.02
CA SER A 11 1.73 22.46 10.63
C SER A 11 0.47 22.12 11.43
N GLN A 12 0.06 20.85 11.44
CA GLN A 12 -1.16 20.39 12.09
C GLN A 12 -0.85 19.52 13.31
N HIS A 13 -1.85 19.39 14.17
CA HIS A 13 -1.83 18.49 15.32
C HIS A 13 -3.03 17.54 15.23
N ASP A 14 -2.93 16.42 15.90
CA ASP A 14 -4.07 15.51 16.02
C ASP A 14 -5.14 16.09 16.98
N ALA A 15 -6.27 15.39 17.14
CA ALA A 15 -7.37 15.80 18.00
C ALA A 15 -7.01 15.93 19.49
N LYS A 16 -5.85 15.40 19.91
CA LYS A 16 -5.31 15.50 21.26
C LYS A 16 -4.20 16.54 21.38
N GLY A 17 -3.93 17.33 20.33
CA GLY A 17 -2.89 18.35 20.30
C GLY A 17 -1.47 17.82 20.14
N ARG A 18 -1.28 16.57 19.69
CA ARG A 18 0.03 15.97 19.45
C ARG A 18 0.52 16.29 18.04
N GLU A 19 1.82 16.48 17.91
CA GLU A 19 2.47 16.59 16.59
C GLU A 19 2.28 15.30 15.77
N ILE A 20 2.10 15.45 14.46
CA ILE A 20 1.97 14.33 13.53
C ILE A 20 3.35 13.88 13.09
N GLU A 21 3.74 12.67 13.44
CA GLU A 21 4.93 12.05 12.91
C GLU A 21 4.69 11.58 11.47
N ILE A 22 5.64 11.86 10.58
CA ILE A 22 5.54 11.53 9.16
C ILE A 22 6.60 10.50 8.80
N VAL A 23 6.14 9.28 8.53
CA VAL A 23 6.97 8.19 8.05
C VAL A 23 6.82 8.08 6.52
N ARG A 24 7.95 8.10 5.81
CA ARG A 24 7.96 7.99 4.35
C ARG A 24 8.25 6.54 3.94
N LEU A 25 7.34 5.95 3.19
CA LEU A 25 7.56 4.68 2.52
C LEU A 25 8.13 4.91 1.12
N PRO A 26 8.93 3.98 0.60
CA PRO A 26 9.41 4.05 -0.78
C PRO A 26 8.23 3.92 -1.75
N LEU A 27 8.40 4.41 -2.96
CA LEU A 27 7.51 4.07 -4.06
C LEU A 27 8.10 2.83 -4.76
N PRO A 28 7.29 1.80 -5.01
CA PRO A 28 7.71 0.72 -5.89
C PRO A 28 7.96 1.27 -7.29
N GLY A 29 8.78 0.59 -8.07
CA GLY A 29 8.97 0.89 -9.49
C GLY A 29 7.64 0.93 -10.25
N PRO A 30 7.62 1.49 -11.47
CA PRO A 30 6.39 1.57 -12.25
C PRO A 30 5.94 0.16 -12.69
N LEU A 31 4.97 -0.40 -11.98
CA LEU A 31 4.35 -1.68 -12.32
C LEU A 31 3.23 -1.48 -13.34
N HIS A 32 3.15 -2.36 -14.32
CA HIS A 32 2.17 -2.31 -15.39
C HIS A 32 1.47 -3.66 -15.58
N TYR A 33 0.27 -3.65 -16.16
CA TYR A 33 -0.40 -4.86 -16.60
C TYR A 33 0.36 -5.49 -17.77
N SER A 34 0.66 -6.78 -17.68
CA SER A 34 1.07 -7.57 -18.84
C SER A 34 -0.15 -7.88 -19.72
N GLU A 35 0.09 -8.30 -20.97
CA GLU A 35 -0.98 -8.77 -21.87
C GLU A 35 -1.78 -9.92 -21.27
N ARG A 36 -1.10 -10.87 -20.64
CA ARG A 36 -1.74 -12.03 -20.00
C ARG A 36 -2.65 -11.60 -18.84
N GLU A 37 -2.19 -10.68 -18.00
CA GLU A 37 -2.97 -10.18 -16.85
C GLU A 37 -4.18 -9.39 -17.32
N ALA A 38 -4.01 -8.48 -18.28
CA ALA A 38 -5.11 -7.69 -18.83
C ALA A 38 -6.20 -8.56 -19.48
N ASN A 39 -5.78 -9.59 -20.23
CA ASN A 39 -6.71 -10.54 -20.88
C ASN A 39 -7.38 -11.51 -19.89
N GLY A 40 -6.82 -11.69 -18.70
CA GLY A 40 -7.38 -12.55 -17.63
C GLY A 40 -8.43 -11.86 -16.77
N ILE A 41 -8.61 -10.56 -16.90
CA ILE A 41 -9.59 -9.79 -16.10
C ILE A 41 -10.94 -9.77 -16.84
N ASP A 42 -12.00 -10.17 -16.12
CA ASP A 42 -13.36 -10.11 -16.63
C ASP A 42 -13.81 -8.66 -16.80
N ALA A 43 -14.00 -8.25 -18.05
CA ALA A 43 -14.47 -6.90 -18.41
C ALA A 43 -15.99 -6.72 -18.27
N SER A 44 -16.76 -7.75 -17.91
CA SER A 44 -18.23 -7.71 -17.82
C SER A 44 -18.75 -6.72 -16.77
N SER A 45 -17.90 -6.36 -15.78
CA SER A 45 -18.22 -5.38 -14.73
C SER A 45 -18.00 -3.91 -15.13
N GLY A 46 -17.67 -3.64 -16.39
CA GLY A 46 -17.34 -2.29 -16.88
C GLY A 46 -15.94 -1.79 -16.52
N MET A 47 -15.10 -2.61 -15.88
CA MET A 47 -13.71 -2.32 -15.57
C MET A 47 -12.79 -3.01 -16.57
N SER A 48 -12.56 -2.39 -17.73
CA SER A 48 -11.51 -2.87 -18.64
C SER A 48 -10.12 -2.47 -18.10
N ARG A 49 -9.15 -3.39 -18.23
CA ARG A 49 -7.73 -3.14 -17.98
C ARG A 49 -6.97 -3.37 -19.28
N GLN A 50 -6.03 -2.49 -19.57
CA GLN A 50 -5.24 -2.60 -20.80
C GLN A 50 -3.81 -2.99 -20.49
N ALA A 51 -3.20 -3.81 -21.34
CA ALA A 51 -1.78 -4.10 -21.26
C ALA A 51 -0.97 -2.80 -21.34
N GLY A 52 0.06 -2.68 -20.50
CA GLY A 52 0.85 -1.46 -20.37
C GLY A 52 0.23 -0.35 -19.50
N GLU A 53 -1.03 -0.46 -19.08
CA GLU A 53 -1.62 0.47 -18.11
C GLU A 53 -0.92 0.32 -16.74
N ARG A 54 -0.70 1.45 -16.06
CA ARG A 54 0.00 1.47 -14.77
C ARG A 54 -0.87 0.96 -13.63
N LEU A 55 -0.30 0.08 -12.83
CA LEU A 55 -0.89 -0.41 -11.58
C LEU A 55 -0.79 0.62 -10.45
N SER A 56 -1.82 0.69 -9.60
CA SER A 56 -1.87 1.59 -8.44
C SER A 56 -1.11 0.99 -7.24
N ALA A 57 0.18 0.71 -7.43
CA ALA A 57 1.02 0.10 -6.42
C ALA A 57 1.42 1.09 -5.31
N SER A 58 1.20 0.72 -4.06
CA SER A 58 1.60 1.50 -2.89
C SER A 58 1.77 0.63 -1.66
N TYR A 59 2.91 0.74 -0.98
CA TYR A 59 3.15 0.11 0.32
C TYR A 59 2.22 0.63 1.43
N ALA A 60 1.63 1.83 1.27
CA ALA A 60 0.66 2.37 2.23
C ALA A 60 -0.67 1.58 2.26
N ASN A 61 -0.86 0.62 1.35
CA ASN A 61 -2.01 -0.27 1.32
C ASN A 61 -1.81 -1.52 2.21
N PHE A 62 -1.15 -1.36 3.34
CA PHE A 62 -0.99 -2.40 4.36
C PHE A 62 -2.20 -2.45 5.30
N LEU A 63 -2.38 -3.58 5.99
CA LEU A 63 -3.42 -3.79 6.99
C LEU A 63 -2.79 -3.96 8.37
N ILE A 64 -3.31 -3.22 9.36
CA ILE A 64 -2.96 -3.42 10.79
C ILE A 64 -4.07 -4.20 11.44
N VAL A 65 -3.75 -5.36 12.03
CA VAL A 65 -4.71 -6.18 12.77
C VAL A 65 -4.01 -7.06 13.80
N ASN A 66 -4.53 -7.08 15.04
CA ASN A 66 -4.13 -8.01 16.09
C ASN A 66 -2.59 -8.09 16.32
N GLY A 67 -1.91 -6.95 16.42
CA GLY A 67 -0.46 -6.91 16.65
C GLY A 67 0.39 -7.21 15.42
N HIS A 68 -0.21 -7.30 14.24
CA HIS A 68 0.48 -7.57 12.97
C HIS A 68 0.22 -6.45 11.96
N VAL A 69 1.18 -6.27 11.06
CA VAL A 69 1.05 -5.45 9.86
C VAL A 69 1.24 -6.35 8.65
N PHE A 70 0.20 -6.56 7.87
CA PHE A 70 0.28 -7.29 6.61
C PHE A 70 0.67 -6.31 5.50
N LEU A 71 1.91 -6.42 5.05
CA LEU A 71 2.51 -5.50 4.07
C LEU A 71 2.52 -6.14 2.68
N PRO A 72 1.95 -5.48 1.65
CA PRO A 72 2.04 -5.99 0.29
C PRO A 72 3.47 -5.95 -0.24
N MET A 73 3.96 -7.05 -0.81
CA MET A 73 5.19 -7.10 -1.58
C MET A 73 4.89 -6.75 -3.03
N LEU A 74 5.60 -5.77 -3.56
CA LEU A 74 5.30 -5.12 -4.83
C LEU A 74 6.50 -5.10 -5.78
N ASP A 75 7.72 -4.92 -5.24
CA ASP A 75 8.94 -4.66 -6.00
C ASP A 75 10.16 -5.11 -5.19
N GLU A 76 10.91 -6.06 -5.73
CA GLU A 76 12.07 -6.68 -5.07
C GLU A 76 13.14 -5.66 -4.66
N ASP A 77 13.27 -4.55 -5.40
CA ASP A 77 14.26 -3.49 -5.09
C ASP A 77 13.86 -2.64 -3.87
N THR A 78 12.57 -2.56 -3.54
CA THR A 78 12.07 -1.68 -2.48
C THR A 78 11.32 -2.39 -1.35
N ASP A 79 10.96 -3.66 -1.50
CA ASP A 79 10.22 -4.43 -0.50
C ASP A 79 10.94 -4.47 0.85
N ALA A 80 12.24 -4.80 0.86
CA ALA A 80 13.03 -4.85 2.08
C ALA A 80 13.11 -3.48 2.78
N ILE A 81 13.24 -2.40 2.02
CA ILE A 81 13.26 -1.02 2.54
C ILE A 81 11.93 -0.67 3.21
N ALA A 82 10.81 -1.06 2.59
CA ALA A 82 9.48 -0.82 3.15
C ALA A 82 9.27 -1.58 4.47
N ILE A 83 9.72 -2.83 4.55
CA ILE A 83 9.69 -3.65 5.77
C ILE A 83 10.48 -2.96 6.89
N ASP A 84 11.74 -2.57 6.64
CA ASP A 84 12.61 -1.95 7.63
C ASP A 84 12.03 -0.64 8.16
N ILE A 85 11.49 0.20 7.29
CA ILE A 85 10.87 1.47 7.68
C ILE A 85 9.66 1.22 8.58
N LEU A 86 8.77 0.29 8.22
CA LEU A 86 7.58 -0.02 9.01
C LEU A 86 7.94 -0.69 10.34
N GLN A 87 8.91 -1.60 10.37
CA GLN A 87 9.36 -2.24 11.60
C GLN A 87 9.94 -1.22 12.59
N ASN A 88 10.68 -0.20 12.09
CA ASN A 88 11.21 0.87 12.92
C ASN A 88 10.11 1.83 13.39
N ALA A 89 9.12 2.12 12.55
CA ALA A 89 8.01 3.02 12.89
C ALA A 89 6.97 2.38 13.83
N MET A 90 6.85 1.06 13.79
CA MET A 90 5.87 0.28 14.55
C MET A 90 6.53 -0.94 15.22
N PRO A 91 7.47 -0.71 16.18
CA PRO A 91 8.26 -1.80 16.77
C PRO A 91 7.44 -2.81 17.57
N GLU A 92 6.26 -2.43 18.01
CA GLU A 92 5.31 -3.30 18.73
C GLU A 92 4.51 -4.24 17.82
N TYR A 93 4.59 -4.05 16.49
CA TYR A 93 3.89 -4.89 15.52
C TYR A 93 4.86 -5.86 14.82
N GLN A 94 4.37 -7.04 14.50
CA GLN A 94 5.07 -7.96 13.61
C GLN A 94 4.74 -7.66 12.16
N ILE A 95 5.74 -7.35 11.34
CA ILE A 95 5.54 -7.12 9.89
C ILE A 95 5.50 -8.48 9.18
N ILE A 96 4.41 -8.73 8.45
CA ILE A 96 4.20 -9.94 7.65
C ILE A 96 4.14 -9.54 6.18
N ALA A 97 5.14 -9.95 5.42
CA ALA A 97 5.25 -9.73 3.99
C ALA A 97 4.32 -10.66 3.21
N ILE A 98 3.47 -10.10 2.35
CA ILE A 98 2.49 -10.84 1.54
C ILE A 98 2.74 -10.59 0.05
N PRO A 99 3.07 -11.60 -0.76
CA PRO A 99 3.07 -11.46 -2.22
C PRO A 99 1.69 -11.04 -2.71
N SER A 100 1.60 -9.90 -3.38
CA SER A 100 0.29 -9.23 -3.57
C SER A 100 0.02 -8.78 -5.00
N ARG A 101 0.76 -9.31 -5.98
CA ARG A 101 0.57 -8.88 -7.38
C ARG A 101 -0.84 -9.18 -7.90
N GLU A 102 -1.38 -10.35 -7.60
CA GLU A 102 -2.73 -10.73 -8.03
C GLU A 102 -3.81 -9.83 -7.43
N VAL A 103 -3.66 -9.45 -6.16
CA VAL A 103 -4.57 -8.50 -5.51
C VAL A 103 -4.46 -7.12 -6.15
N LEU A 104 -3.24 -6.70 -6.49
CA LEU A 104 -2.97 -5.41 -7.12
C LEU A 104 -3.65 -5.27 -8.49
N LEU A 105 -3.82 -6.36 -9.26
CA LEU A 105 -4.53 -6.37 -10.53
C LEU A 105 -6.00 -5.91 -10.40
N GLY A 106 -6.60 -6.07 -9.24
CA GLY A 106 -7.93 -5.54 -8.93
C GLY A 106 -8.01 -4.02 -8.77
N GLY A 107 -6.88 -3.30 -8.79
CA GLY A 107 -6.80 -1.84 -8.68
C GLY A 107 -6.60 -1.32 -7.25
N GLY A 108 -6.44 -2.19 -6.27
CA GLY A 108 -6.12 -1.91 -4.87
C GLY A 108 -5.14 -2.92 -4.31
N ASN A 109 -5.04 -3.04 -2.97
CA ASN A 109 -4.23 -4.09 -2.35
C ASN A 109 -4.87 -4.54 -1.02
N ILE A 110 -4.08 -5.09 -0.11
CA ILE A 110 -4.52 -5.79 1.11
C ILE A 110 -5.55 -4.97 1.90
N HIS A 111 -5.28 -3.69 2.18
CA HIS A 111 -6.22 -2.84 2.91
C HIS A 111 -7.54 -2.68 2.16
N CYS A 112 -7.49 -2.48 0.83
CA CYS A 112 -8.69 -2.23 0.01
C CYS A 112 -9.67 -3.40 -0.03
N ILE A 113 -9.21 -4.64 0.17
CA ILE A 113 -10.05 -5.85 0.16
C ILE A 113 -10.48 -6.29 1.57
N THR A 114 -10.19 -5.49 2.61
CA THR A 114 -10.48 -5.82 4.00
C THR A 114 -11.46 -4.85 4.63
N GLN A 115 -12.20 -5.32 5.62
CA GLN A 115 -13.12 -4.55 6.44
C GLN A 115 -12.91 -4.91 7.90
N GLN A 116 -12.60 -3.92 8.74
CA GLN A 116 -12.47 -4.11 10.18
C GLN A 116 -13.86 -4.28 10.81
N ILE A 117 -14.01 -5.34 11.61
CA ILE A 117 -15.19 -5.58 12.44
C ILE A 117 -14.71 -5.54 13.89
N PRO A 118 -14.98 -4.47 14.64
CA PRO A 118 -14.61 -4.38 16.06
C PRO A 118 -15.31 -5.48 16.87
N ALA A 119 -14.58 -6.06 17.85
CA ALA A 119 -15.13 -7.02 18.78
C ALA A 119 -16.02 -6.34 19.84
#